data_907b11af38697c46d917bfe2c590baa6
#
_entry.id   907b11af38697c46d917bfe2c590baa6
#
_cell.length_a   1.000
_cell.length_b   1.000
_cell.length_c   1.000
_cell.angle_alpha   90.00
_cell.angle_beta   90.00
_cell.angle_gamma   90.00
#
_symmetry.space_group_name_H-M   'P 1'
#
loop_
_entity.id
_entity.type
_entity.pdbx_description
1 polymer ?
#
loop_
_entity_poly.entity_id
_entity_poly.type
_entity_poly.pdbx_seq_one_letter_code
_entity_poly.pdbx_strand_id
1 'polypeptide(L)'
;MKIGIIAAMPQELKILVEALKNGEKHLRLGKVYYTGSIGRHEVVLVESGIGKVMSAMSVAVLANDFKVEAIINTGSAGAVAPGMAVGDIVLADKLAYHDVDVTAFGYDYGQMAGQPLYFESSRYFVSEMKKVLAEEQTPTHVGLIATGDSFIASEEKVAVIREHFPEVLAVEMEGAAIAQAAHAAGRPFMVIRAMSDTAD
;
A
#
# COMPACT_ATOMS: atom_id res chain seq x y z
N MET A 1 -8.17 -17.93 6.14
CA MET A 1 -7.10 -16.94 6.36
C MET A 1 -7.75 -15.68 6.93
N LYS A 2 -7.11 -15.06 7.91
CA LYS A 2 -7.51 -13.78 8.48
C LYS A 2 -6.67 -12.66 7.88
N ILE A 3 -7.29 -11.73 7.18
CA ILE A 3 -6.63 -10.72 6.37
C ILE A 3 -6.89 -9.33 6.95
N GLY A 4 -5.85 -8.55 7.19
CA GLY A 4 -5.94 -7.13 7.48
C GLY A 4 -5.97 -6.32 6.18
N ILE A 5 -6.93 -5.41 6.04
CA ILE A 5 -7.03 -4.53 4.88
C ILE A 5 -6.98 -3.08 5.37
N ILE A 6 -6.05 -2.32 4.81
CA ILE A 6 -5.77 -0.92 5.17
C ILE A 6 -6.08 -0.03 3.98
N ALA A 7 -6.88 1.01 4.21
CA ALA A 7 -7.04 2.13 3.30
C ALA A 7 -6.74 3.43 4.05
N ALA A 8 -6.26 4.46 3.36
CA ALA A 8 -5.90 5.73 3.99
C ALA A 8 -7.12 6.59 4.30
N MET A 9 -8.15 6.51 3.48
CA MET A 9 -9.33 7.39 3.50
C MET A 9 -10.64 6.60 3.55
N PRO A 10 -11.73 7.22 4.10
CA PRO A 10 -13.03 6.55 4.23
C PRO A 10 -13.59 6.06 2.90
N GLN A 11 -13.41 6.84 1.83
CA GLN A 11 -13.96 6.54 0.51
C GLN A 11 -13.38 5.25 -0.06
N GLU A 12 -12.10 5.00 0.20
CA GLU A 12 -11.38 3.81 -0.27
C GLU A 12 -11.84 2.54 0.47
N LEU A 13 -12.32 2.67 1.71
CA LEU A 13 -12.72 1.55 2.55
C LEU A 13 -14.22 1.22 2.47
N LYS A 14 -15.04 2.18 2.06
CA LYS A 14 -16.52 2.12 2.14
C LYS A 14 -17.10 0.83 1.57
N ILE A 15 -16.75 0.48 0.34
CA ILE A 15 -17.30 -0.71 -0.34
C ILE A 15 -16.99 -1.99 0.43
N LEU A 16 -15.79 -2.09 1.01
CA LEU A 16 -15.38 -3.25 1.79
C LEU A 16 -16.16 -3.34 3.11
N VAL A 17 -16.39 -2.21 3.78
CA VAL A 17 -17.22 -2.18 5.00
C VAL A 17 -18.65 -2.57 4.71
N GLU A 18 -19.22 -2.11 3.60
CA GLU A 18 -20.58 -2.49 3.17
C GLU A 18 -20.69 -3.98 2.79
N ALA A 19 -19.61 -4.59 2.31
CA ALA A 19 -19.55 -6.01 1.97
C ALA A 19 -19.36 -6.95 3.18
N LEU A 20 -19.05 -6.40 4.37
CA LEU A 20 -18.80 -7.19 5.57
C LEU A 20 -20.05 -7.93 6.03
N LYS A 21 -19.90 -9.23 6.28
CA LYS A 21 -20.90 -10.04 6.97
C LYS A 21 -20.47 -10.23 8.42
N ASN A 22 -21.46 -10.20 9.33
CA ASN A 22 -21.24 -10.34 10.79
C ASN A 22 -20.23 -9.30 11.33
N GLY A 23 -20.37 -8.05 10.86
CA GLY A 23 -19.45 -6.98 11.18
C GLY A 23 -19.53 -6.50 12.63
N GLU A 24 -18.39 -6.36 13.28
CA GLU A 24 -18.23 -5.73 14.60
C GLU A 24 -17.22 -4.59 14.52
N LYS A 25 -17.37 -3.62 15.44
CA LYS A 25 -16.48 -2.45 15.54
C LYS A 25 -15.64 -2.54 16.79
N HIS A 26 -14.34 -2.29 16.64
CA HIS A 26 -13.38 -2.28 17.75
C HIS A 26 -12.56 -1.00 17.72
N LEU A 27 -12.55 -0.24 18.80
CA LEU A 27 -11.71 0.95 18.94
C LEU A 27 -10.31 0.57 19.42
N ARG A 28 -9.28 0.95 18.68
CA ARG A 28 -7.86 0.78 19.05
C ARG A 28 -7.08 2.01 18.63
N LEU A 29 -6.34 2.61 19.54
CA LEU A 29 -5.50 3.79 19.32
C LEU A 29 -6.24 4.92 18.55
N GLY A 30 -7.50 5.18 18.92
CA GLY A 30 -8.32 6.22 18.32
C GLY A 30 -8.90 5.89 16.93
N LYS A 31 -8.72 4.66 16.43
CA LYS A 31 -9.22 4.18 15.13
C LYS A 31 -10.21 3.06 15.28
N VAL A 32 -11.19 3.00 14.38
CA VAL A 32 -12.16 1.92 14.32
C VAL A 32 -11.65 0.81 13.40
N TYR A 33 -11.57 -0.38 13.96
CA TYR A 33 -11.30 -1.62 13.23
C TYR A 33 -12.60 -2.38 13.05
N TYR A 34 -12.93 -2.74 11.83
CA TYR A 34 -14.12 -3.50 11.50
C TYR A 34 -13.73 -4.96 11.29
N THR A 35 -14.20 -5.85 12.13
CA THR A 35 -14.01 -7.31 11.96
C THR A 35 -15.24 -7.93 11.35
N GLY A 36 -15.09 -8.98 10.57
CA GLY A 36 -16.17 -9.71 9.94
C GLY A 36 -15.66 -10.68 8.90
N SER A 37 -16.50 -11.03 7.92
CA SER A 37 -16.09 -11.89 6.83
C SER A 37 -16.46 -11.31 5.46
N ILE A 38 -15.60 -11.56 4.48
CA ILE A 38 -15.86 -11.34 3.05
C ILE A 38 -15.55 -12.66 2.33
N GLY A 39 -16.55 -13.22 1.65
CA GLY A 39 -16.43 -14.54 1.07
C GLY A 39 -16.12 -15.59 2.15
N ARG A 40 -15.04 -16.33 1.97
CA ARG A 40 -14.57 -17.38 2.91
C ARG A 40 -13.50 -16.89 3.90
N HIS A 41 -13.16 -15.62 3.86
CA HIS A 41 -12.07 -15.07 4.66
C HIS A 41 -12.60 -14.23 5.82
N GLU A 42 -11.95 -14.38 6.98
CA GLU A 42 -12.07 -13.41 8.04
C GLU A 42 -11.28 -12.17 7.65
N VAL A 43 -11.84 -10.99 7.86
CA VAL A 43 -11.17 -9.74 7.52
C VAL A 43 -11.24 -8.75 8.68
N VAL A 44 -10.21 -7.94 8.76
CA VAL A 44 -10.15 -6.78 9.65
C VAL A 44 -9.84 -5.56 8.79
N LEU A 45 -10.78 -4.64 8.72
CA LEU A 45 -10.68 -3.43 7.90
C LEU A 45 -10.35 -2.24 8.79
N VAL A 46 -9.46 -1.35 8.34
CA VAL A 46 -9.14 -0.11 9.04
C VAL A 46 -8.86 1.03 8.08
N GLU A 47 -9.38 2.21 8.43
CA GLU A 47 -8.93 3.48 7.87
C GLU A 47 -7.72 3.96 8.67
N SER A 48 -6.54 3.95 8.04
CA SER A 48 -5.31 4.34 8.72
C SER A 48 -5.19 5.85 8.94
N GLY A 49 -5.75 6.67 8.07
CA GLY A 49 -5.34 8.05 7.85
C GLY A 49 -4.12 8.11 6.93
N ILE A 50 -3.76 9.31 6.51
CA ILE A 50 -2.72 9.59 5.52
C ILE A 50 -1.34 9.56 6.17
N GLY A 51 -0.35 9.06 5.44
CA GLY A 51 1.06 9.15 5.78
C GLY A 51 1.65 7.91 6.45
N LYS A 52 2.96 7.89 6.53
CA LYS A 52 3.77 6.73 6.94
C LYS A 52 3.49 6.26 8.36
N VAL A 53 3.43 7.19 9.32
CA VAL A 53 3.28 6.86 10.75
C VAL A 53 1.94 6.19 11.02
N MET A 54 0.85 6.80 10.54
CA MET A 54 -0.50 6.31 10.81
C MET A 54 -0.76 4.96 10.17
N SER A 55 -0.24 4.74 8.97
CA SER A 55 -0.37 3.46 8.28
C SER A 55 0.45 2.35 8.95
N ALA A 56 1.69 2.63 9.36
CA ALA A 56 2.52 1.67 10.09
C ALA A 56 1.92 1.28 11.46
N MET A 57 1.35 2.25 12.21
CA MET A 57 0.63 1.97 13.45
C MET A 57 -0.55 1.02 13.21
N SER A 58 -1.27 1.19 12.11
CA SER A 58 -2.39 0.31 11.77
C SER A 58 -1.94 -1.12 11.52
N VAL A 59 -0.79 -1.32 10.87
CA VAL A 59 -0.19 -2.65 10.68
C VAL A 59 0.15 -3.29 12.04
N ALA A 60 0.76 -2.54 12.95
CA ALA A 60 1.11 -3.06 14.27
C ALA A 60 -0.12 -3.55 15.04
N VAL A 61 -1.21 -2.81 15.02
CA VAL A 61 -2.48 -3.21 15.66
C VAL A 61 -3.07 -4.45 14.98
N LEU A 62 -3.13 -4.46 13.64
CA LEU A 62 -3.64 -5.61 12.88
C LEU A 62 -2.85 -6.90 13.19
N ALA A 63 -1.53 -6.81 13.24
CA ALA A 63 -0.66 -7.96 13.49
C ALA A 63 -0.72 -8.42 14.97
N ASN A 64 -0.70 -7.49 15.93
CA ASN A 64 -0.57 -7.81 17.34
C ASN A 64 -1.92 -8.02 18.05
N ASP A 65 -2.92 -7.18 17.81
CA ASP A 65 -4.21 -7.28 18.49
C ASP A 65 -5.14 -8.23 17.77
N PHE A 66 -5.24 -8.10 16.45
CA PHE A 66 -6.16 -8.91 15.64
C PHE A 66 -5.55 -10.19 15.08
N LYS A 67 -4.21 -10.37 15.19
CA LYS A 67 -3.51 -11.58 14.73
C LYS A 67 -3.77 -11.92 13.27
N VAL A 68 -3.82 -10.91 12.40
CA VAL A 68 -3.98 -11.15 10.98
C VAL A 68 -2.79 -11.92 10.40
N GLU A 69 -3.06 -12.76 9.41
CA GLU A 69 -2.06 -13.61 8.76
C GLU A 69 -1.41 -12.93 7.55
N ALA A 70 -2.09 -11.93 6.98
CA ALA A 70 -1.64 -11.17 5.81
C ALA A 70 -2.18 -9.74 5.87
N ILE A 71 -1.49 -8.83 5.15
CA ILE A 71 -1.87 -7.41 5.04
C ILE A 71 -2.10 -7.07 3.57
N ILE A 72 -3.21 -6.40 3.28
CA ILE A 72 -3.49 -5.80 1.98
C ILE A 72 -3.68 -4.31 2.19
N ASN A 73 -2.97 -3.50 1.42
CA ASN A 73 -3.22 -2.07 1.31
C ASN A 73 -3.91 -1.76 -0.01
N THR A 74 -5.01 -1.06 0.07
CA THR A 74 -5.75 -0.56 -1.09
C THR A 74 -5.89 0.95 -1.02
N GLY A 75 -6.03 1.61 -2.15
CA GLY A 75 -6.21 3.06 -2.23
C GLY A 75 -5.89 3.63 -3.59
N SER A 76 -5.82 4.96 -3.63
CA SER A 76 -5.43 5.73 -4.81
C SER A 76 -3.94 6.03 -4.83
N ALA A 77 -3.41 6.38 -6.01
CA ALA A 77 -2.05 6.84 -6.21
C ALA A 77 -1.95 7.74 -7.45
N GLY A 78 -0.89 8.55 -7.52
CA GLY A 78 -0.55 9.31 -8.70
C GLY A 78 0.31 8.48 -9.66
N ALA A 79 -0.08 8.43 -10.95
CA ALA A 79 0.69 7.77 -11.99
C ALA A 79 1.94 8.59 -12.34
N VAL A 80 3.10 7.93 -12.42
CA VAL A 80 4.38 8.58 -12.78
C VAL A 80 4.97 8.01 -14.06
N ALA A 81 4.68 6.76 -14.38
CA ALA A 81 5.16 6.12 -15.59
C ALA A 81 4.41 6.66 -16.83
N PRO A 82 5.12 6.90 -17.95
CA PRO A 82 4.47 7.35 -19.17
C PRO A 82 3.43 6.35 -19.69
N GLY A 83 2.33 6.87 -20.20
CA GLY A 83 1.28 6.06 -20.83
C GLY A 83 0.28 5.40 -19.88
N MET A 84 0.39 5.66 -18.58
CA MET A 84 -0.63 5.26 -17.62
C MET A 84 -1.79 6.26 -17.61
N ALA A 85 -2.99 5.76 -17.38
CA ALA A 85 -4.22 6.56 -17.35
C ALA A 85 -4.90 6.51 -15.98
N VAL A 86 -5.70 7.52 -15.69
CA VAL A 86 -6.62 7.50 -14.55
C VAL A 86 -7.55 6.29 -14.67
N GLY A 87 -7.65 5.52 -13.58
CA GLY A 87 -8.40 4.27 -13.54
C GLY A 87 -7.55 3.00 -13.77
N ASP A 88 -6.32 3.13 -14.26
CA ASP A 88 -5.40 2.00 -14.32
C ASP A 88 -5.08 1.50 -12.90
N ILE A 89 -4.83 0.21 -12.78
CA ILE A 89 -4.43 -0.41 -11.51
C ILE A 89 -2.92 -0.69 -11.53
N VAL A 90 -2.27 -0.37 -10.41
CA VAL A 90 -0.90 -0.81 -10.13
C VAL A 90 -0.91 -1.81 -8.98
N LEU A 91 -0.37 -3.00 -9.24
CA LEU A 91 0.03 -3.97 -8.22
C LEU A 91 1.51 -3.78 -7.93
N ALA A 92 1.86 -3.40 -6.71
CA ALA A 92 3.26 -3.28 -6.34
C ALA A 92 3.89 -4.67 -6.22
N ASP A 93 4.93 -4.97 -7.01
CA ASP A 93 5.80 -6.10 -6.76
C ASP A 93 6.84 -5.77 -5.69
N LYS A 94 7.20 -4.50 -5.59
CA LYS A 94 8.10 -3.94 -4.58
C LYS A 94 7.74 -2.49 -4.25
N LEU A 95 8.14 -2.05 -3.06
CA LEU A 95 7.96 -0.68 -2.58
C LEU A 95 9.27 -0.10 -2.07
N ALA A 96 9.44 1.22 -2.23
CA ALA A 96 10.57 1.97 -1.70
C ALA A 96 10.10 3.34 -1.19
N TYR A 97 10.94 3.99 -0.38
CA TYR A 97 10.70 5.39 -0.02
C TYR A 97 11.35 6.33 -1.02
N HIS A 98 10.63 7.34 -1.49
CA HIS A 98 11.21 8.40 -2.32
C HIS A 98 11.67 9.62 -1.51
N ASP A 99 11.46 9.63 -0.21
CA ASP A 99 11.76 10.75 0.69
C ASP A 99 12.74 10.38 1.83
N VAL A 100 13.37 9.21 1.75
CA VAL A 100 14.40 8.78 2.70
C VAL A 100 15.79 9.01 2.09
N ASP A 101 16.62 9.76 2.81
CA ASP A 101 18.02 9.97 2.43
C ASP A 101 18.94 9.77 3.65
N VAL A 102 19.61 8.64 3.68
CA VAL A 102 20.71 8.33 4.61
C VAL A 102 22.00 7.96 3.86
N THR A 103 22.16 8.50 2.67
CA THR A 103 23.32 8.28 1.79
C THR A 103 24.64 8.71 2.45
N ALA A 104 24.59 9.68 3.35
CA ALA A 104 25.75 10.10 4.15
C ALA A 104 26.36 8.95 5.00
N PHE A 105 25.59 7.90 5.26
CA PHE A 105 26.04 6.69 5.97
C PHE A 105 26.28 5.49 5.06
N GLY A 106 26.34 5.72 3.73
CA GLY A 106 26.64 4.67 2.74
C GLY A 106 25.46 3.82 2.30
N TYR A 107 24.23 4.22 2.61
CA TYR A 107 23.01 3.57 2.10
C TYR A 107 22.62 4.14 0.74
N ASP A 108 21.84 3.38 -0.01
CA ASP A 108 21.22 3.87 -1.24
C ASP A 108 20.12 4.92 -0.93
N TYR A 109 19.87 5.83 -1.86
CA TYR A 109 18.75 6.77 -1.74
C TYR A 109 17.43 5.98 -1.67
N GLY A 110 16.57 6.35 -0.72
CA GLY A 110 15.31 5.64 -0.42
C GLY A 110 15.45 4.48 0.57
N GLN A 111 16.68 4.07 0.89
CA GLN A 111 16.92 3.00 1.83
C GLN A 111 17.00 3.54 3.27
N MET A 112 16.13 3.04 4.14
CA MET A 112 16.24 3.28 5.58
C MET A 112 17.38 2.46 6.17
N ALA A 113 18.12 3.04 7.12
CA ALA A 113 19.24 2.37 7.78
C ALA A 113 18.83 1.02 8.38
N GLY A 114 19.61 -0.03 8.08
CA GLY A 114 19.34 -1.39 8.57
C GLY A 114 18.15 -2.09 7.90
N GLN A 115 17.57 -1.50 6.85
CA GLN A 115 16.45 -2.07 6.09
C GLN A 115 16.86 -2.34 4.64
N PRO A 116 16.15 -3.20 3.91
CA PRO A 116 16.33 -3.32 2.47
C PRO A 116 15.89 -2.03 1.76
N LEU A 117 16.44 -1.76 0.57
CA LEU A 117 15.97 -0.66 -0.30
C LEU A 117 14.53 -0.90 -0.76
N TYR A 118 14.25 -2.14 -1.16
CA TYR A 118 12.93 -2.55 -1.64
C TYR A 118 12.28 -3.54 -0.67
N PHE A 119 11.01 -3.30 -0.34
CA PHE A 119 10.15 -4.26 0.36
C PHE A 119 9.34 -5.02 -0.68
N GLU A 120 9.59 -6.32 -0.82
CA GLU A 120 8.94 -7.17 -1.82
C GLU A 120 7.55 -7.61 -1.35
N SER A 121 6.54 -7.41 -2.18
CA SER A 121 5.20 -7.92 -1.97
C SER A 121 5.16 -9.45 -2.08
N SER A 122 4.13 -10.06 -1.49
CA SER A 122 3.88 -11.50 -1.65
C SER A 122 3.63 -11.84 -3.11
N ARG A 123 4.53 -12.61 -3.72
CA ARG A 123 4.40 -13.08 -5.11
C ARG A 123 3.09 -13.84 -5.34
N TYR A 124 2.66 -14.60 -4.34
CA TYR A 124 1.40 -15.33 -4.39
C TYR A 124 0.20 -14.38 -4.50
N PHE A 125 0.09 -13.39 -3.63
CA PHE A 125 -1.03 -12.44 -3.66
C PHE A 125 -1.03 -11.58 -4.93
N VAL A 126 0.14 -11.11 -5.37
CA VAL A 126 0.26 -10.35 -6.63
C VAL A 126 -0.19 -11.21 -7.81
N SER A 127 0.23 -12.48 -7.87
CA SER A 127 -0.16 -13.41 -8.94
C SER A 127 -1.67 -13.67 -8.95
N GLU A 128 -2.27 -13.92 -7.78
CA GLU A 128 -3.72 -14.19 -7.69
C GLU A 128 -4.53 -12.94 -8.06
N MET A 129 -4.13 -11.77 -7.56
CA MET A 129 -4.83 -10.51 -7.89
C MET A 129 -4.71 -10.19 -9.39
N LYS A 130 -3.56 -10.42 -9.99
CA LYS A 130 -3.37 -10.24 -11.43
C LYS A 130 -4.34 -11.09 -12.26
N LYS A 131 -4.62 -12.32 -11.84
CA LYS A 131 -5.61 -13.19 -12.51
C LYS A 131 -7.01 -12.60 -12.41
N VAL A 132 -7.42 -12.17 -11.21
CA VAL A 132 -8.73 -11.55 -10.97
C VAL A 132 -8.91 -10.30 -11.83
N LEU A 133 -7.93 -9.40 -11.85
CA LEU A 133 -8.00 -8.17 -12.64
C LEU A 133 -8.01 -8.43 -14.15
N ALA A 134 -7.35 -9.50 -14.60
CA ALA A 134 -7.39 -9.91 -16.00
C ALA A 134 -8.78 -10.47 -16.40
N GLU A 135 -9.43 -11.23 -15.52
CA GLU A 135 -10.82 -11.70 -15.72
C GLU A 135 -11.80 -10.52 -15.80
N GLU A 136 -11.59 -9.50 -15.00
CA GLU A 136 -12.38 -8.25 -15.00
C GLU A 136 -11.99 -7.29 -16.15
N GLN A 137 -11.00 -7.64 -16.98
CA GLN A 137 -10.48 -6.82 -18.07
C GLN A 137 -10.00 -5.42 -17.63
N THR A 138 -9.51 -5.32 -16.40
CA THR A 138 -9.03 -4.05 -15.84
C THR A 138 -7.57 -3.81 -16.25
N PRO A 139 -7.24 -2.65 -16.85
CA PRO A 139 -5.86 -2.30 -17.18
C PRO A 139 -4.98 -2.34 -15.93
N THR A 140 -3.97 -3.22 -15.96
CA THR A 140 -3.16 -3.53 -14.77
C THR A 140 -1.68 -3.53 -15.10
N HIS A 141 -0.91 -2.83 -14.28
CA HIS A 141 0.55 -2.77 -14.32
C HIS A 141 1.12 -3.40 -13.05
N VAL A 142 2.28 -4.03 -13.16
CA VAL A 142 3.00 -4.61 -12.01
C VAL A 142 4.38 -3.99 -11.94
N GLY A 143 4.75 -3.42 -10.79
CA GLY A 143 6.06 -2.79 -10.62
C GLY A 143 6.19 -1.98 -9.34
N LEU A 144 7.17 -1.07 -9.31
CA LEU A 144 7.52 -0.28 -8.16
C LEU A 144 6.48 0.82 -7.87
N ILE A 145 6.03 0.87 -6.63
CA ILE A 145 5.35 2.04 -6.05
C ILE A 145 6.31 2.71 -5.06
N ALA A 146 6.49 4.02 -5.18
CA ALA A 146 7.32 4.81 -4.27
C ALA A 146 6.48 5.65 -3.32
N THR A 147 6.86 5.64 -2.05
CA THR A 147 6.12 6.25 -0.93
C THR A 147 6.90 7.41 -0.31
N GLY A 148 6.20 8.46 0.08
CA GLY A 148 6.75 9.54 0.91
C GLY A 148 5.66 10.34 1.62
N ASP A 149 6.01 11.07 2.68
CA ASP A 149 5.10 11.96 3.39
C ASP A 149 4.92 13.30 2.66
N SER A 150 4.76 13.23 1.33
CA SER A 150 4.52 14.38 0.46
C SER A 150 3.54 14.01 -0.64
N PHE A 151 2.56 14.86 -0.86
CA PHE A 151 1.71 14.77 -2.05
C PHE A 151 2.52 15.28 -3.25
N ILE A 152 2.72 14.42 -4.24
CA ILE A 152 3.46 14.75 -5.46
C ILE A 152 2.48 15.28 -6.49
N ALA A 153 2.65 16.54 -6.88
CA ALA A 153 1.78 17.27 -7.79
C ALA A 153 2.59 18.27 -8.64
N SER A 154 3.76 17.85 -9.13
CA SER A 154 4.54 18.64 -10.08
C SER A 154 5.52 17.77 -10.86
N GLU A 155 5.70 18.08 -12.14
CA GLU A 155 6.67 17.41 -13.01
C GLU A 155 8.10 17.44 -12.46
N GLU A 156 8.48 18.54 -11.79
CA GLU A 156 9.80 18.65 -11.17
C GLU A 156 10.04 17.60 -10.08
N LYS A 157 9.05 17.40 -9.17
CA LYS A 157 9.14 16.37 -8.13
C LYS A 157 9.11 14.96 -8.72
N VAL A 158 8.28 14.74 -9.74
CA VAL A 158 8.25 13.48 -10.47
C VAL A 158 9.61 13.19 -11.12
N ALA A 159 10.25 14.19 -11.74
CA ALA A 159 11.56 14.04 -12.35
C ALA A 159 12.64 13.61 -11.34
N VAL A 160 12.66 14.21 -10.15
CA VAL A 160 13.58 13.83 -9.06
C VAL A 160 13.35 12.39 -8.61
N ILE A 161 12.10 11.98 -8.45
CA ILE A 161 11.78 10.61 -8.06
C ILE A 161 12.23 9.62 -9.14
N ARG A 162 12.00 9.94 -10.41
CA ARG A 162 12.41 9.09 -11.54
C ARG A 162 13.93 9.03 -11.74
N GLU A 163 14.66 10.05 -11.34
CA GLU A 163 16.13 10.02 -11.34
C GLU A 163 16.66 8.92 -10.41
N HIS A 164 16.07 8.77 -9.22
CA HIS A 164 16.46 7.75 -8.25
C HIS A 164 15.81 6.39 -8.50
N PHE A 165 14.61 6.38 -9.06
CA PHE A 165 13.80 5.18 -9.33
C PHE A 165 13.26 5.19 -10.77
N PRO A 166 14.11 4.90 -11.78
CA PRO A 166 13.68 4.99 -13.19
C PRO A 166 12.51 4.08 -13.56
N GLU A 167 12.30 2.99 -12.82
CA GLU A 167 11.24 2.01 -13.02
C GLU A 167 9.94 2.29 -12.24
N VAL A 168 9.87 3.41 -11.51
CA VAL A 168 8.69 3.74 -10.70
C VAL A 168 7.45 3.91 -11.56
N LEU A 169 6.35 3.25 -11.16
CA LEU A 169 5.06 3.34 -11.82
C LEU A 169 4.17 4.39 -11.19
N ALA A 170 4.11 4.43 -9.87
CA ALA A 170 3.20 5.30 -9.14
C ALA A 170 3.80 5.79 -7.82
N VAL A 171 3.24 6.87 -7.28
CA VAL A 171 3.62 7.47 -6.00
C VAL A 171 2.39 7.61 -5.10
N GLU A 172 2.59 7.43 -3.81
CA GLU A 172 1.56 7.56 -2.79
C GLU A 172 2.20 7.79 -1.41
N MET A 173 1.45 7.72 -0.31
CA MET A 173 1.95 8.20 0.98
C MET A 173 1.98 7.13 2.08
N GLU A 174 1.67 5.84 1.81
CA GLU A 174 1.52 4.81 2.86
C GLU A 174 2.21 3.49 2.56
N GLY A 175 2.26 3.07 1.31
CA GLY A 175 2.55 1.69 0.91
C GLY A 175 3.87 1.14 1.42
N ALA A 176 4.99 1.88 1.31
CA ALA A 176 6.28 1.42 1.81
C ALA A 176 6.34 1.33 3.34
N ALA A 177 5.60 2.21 4.05
CA ALA A 177 5.52 2.15 5.51
C ALA A 177 4.71 0.92 5.97
N ILE A 178 3.63 0.61 5.27
CA ILE A 178 2.86 -0.63 5.49
C ILE A 178 3.74 -1.85 5.20
N ALA A 179 4.46 -1.83 4.08
CA ALA A 179 5.36 -2.91 3.68
C ALA A 179 6.48 -3.14 4.70
N GLN A 180 7.14 -2.09 5.17
CA GLN A 180 8.17 -2.16 6.21
C GLN A 180 7.62 -2.71 7.51
N ALA A 181 6.47 -2.22 7.97
CA ALA A 181 5.84 -2.70 9.20
C ALA A 181 5.37 -4.16 9.10
N ALA A 182 4.80 -4.56 7.95
CA ALA A 182 4.41 -5.94 7.69
C ALA A 182 5.62 -6.88 7.64
N HIS A 183 6.71 -6.45 7.00
CA HIS A 183 7.99 -7.17 6.98
C HIS A 183 8.53 -7.37 8.40
N ALA A 184 8.56 -6.32 9.23
CA ALA A 184 8.98 -6.40 10.62
C ALA A 184 8.09 -7.32 11.46
N ALA A 185 6.77 -7.36 11.18
CA ALA A 185 5.81 -8.23 11.85
C ALA A 185 5.81 -9.68 11.30
N GLY A 186 6.61 -9.99 10.28
CA GLY A 186 6.63 -11.29 9.63
C GLY A 186 5.32 -11.65 8.93
N ARG A 187 4.63 -10.66 8.35
CA ARG A 187 3.36 -10.85 7.63
C ARG A 187 3.57 -10.60 6.14
N PRO A 188 3.14 -11.54 5.27
CA PRO A 188 3.09 -11.28 3.84
C PRO A 188 2.11 -10.13 3.57
N PHE A 189 2.44 -9.33 2.56
CA PHE A 189 1.62 -8.17 2.21
C PHE A 189 1.49 -8.02 0.69
N MET A 190 0.49 -7.24 0.28
CA MET A 190 0.29 -6.77 -1.08
C MET A 190 -0.23 -5.33 -1.03
N VAL A 191 0.22 -4.52 -2.00
CA VAL A 191 -0.28 -3.16 -2.22
C VAL A 191 -0.89 -3.07 -3.60
N ILE A 192 -2.15 -2.61 -3.66
CA ILE A 192 -2.91 -2.38 -4.89
C ILE A 192 -3.42 -0.95 -4.90
N ARG A 193 -3.18 -0.23 -5.98
CA ARG A 193 -3.59 1.18 -6.13
C ARG A 193 -4.28 1.43 -7.46
N ALA A 194 -5.35 2.23 -7.41
CA ALA A 194 -5.98 2.79 -8.61
C ALA A 194 -5.41 4.18 -8.87
N MET A 195 -5.08 4.49 -10.12
CA MET A 195 -4.56 5.80 -10.48
C MET A 195 -5.67 6.84 -10.45
N SER A 196 -5.52 7.84 -9.56
CA SER A 196 -6.47 8.94 -9.41
C SER A 196 -6.10 10.18 -10.22
N ASP A 197 -4.81 10.32 -10.51
CA ASP A 197 -4.22 11.45 -11.23
C ASP A 197 -2.89 11.03 -11.87
N THR A 198 -2.25 11.94 -12.59
CA THR A 198 -0.95 11.75 -13.27
C THR A 198 0.22 12.38 -12.51
N ALA A 199 0.04 12.78 -11.28
CA ALA A 199 1.07 13.33 -10.37
C ALA A 199 1.87 14.56 -10.91
N ASP A 200 1.42 15.19 -12.00
CA ASP A 200 2.02 16.33 -12.71
C ASP A 200 1.26 17.65 -12.52
#